data_b374eab68aa6d6c0fe9f1320e636ec60
#
_entry.id   b374eab68aa6d6c0fe9f1320e636ec60
#
_cell.length_a   1.000
_cell.length_b   1.000
_cell.length_c   1.000
_cell.angle_alpha   90.00
_cell.angle_beta   90.00
_cell.angle_gamma   90.00
#
_symmetry.space_group_name_H-M   'P 1'
#
loop_
_entity.id
_entity.type
_entity.pdbx_description
1 polymer ?
#
loop_
_entity_poly.entity_id
_entity_poly.type
_entity_poly.pdbx_seq_one_letter_code
_entity_poly.pdbx_strand_id
1 'polypeptide(L)'
;MKRILVVLAFLSFAPFAFAQRIDETNGKHTQLYPTKDKAPGWAKPGGAGAQNLSYHGGPVITQAKAFAIFWGSQWNDGTGHLNAIASEMLGFFSQFGGTGEYKVITQYSGIQPASLTNAFWWDQSDPPANVTDSALVAEVVKYFNQGGVVDDTTVYSVFLPSTSYSSFGTSDSCGGPHLVYCAYHSNFSFNSSSGTKDIKYSSLPYPSCGGCQWPGFSTANNFEHFACHETREAVTDPDGNAWFDRRGNEADDKCAWSPAPFLGTGGYGYQWEWSNAVSGCVQTAP
;
A
#
# COMPACT_ATOMS: atom_id res chain seq x y z
N MET A 1 -0.44 36.08 -58.60
CA MET A 1 -0.21 36.05 -57.16
C MET A 1 -0.94 34.89 -56.56
N LYS A 2 -0.19 33.80 -56.21
CA LYS A 2 -0.75 32.61 -55.56
C LYS A 2 -0.64 32.78 -54.06
N ARG A 3 -1.78 32.80 -53.36
CA ARG A 3 -1.83 32.83 -51.89
C ARG A 3 -1.61 31.43 -51.35
N ILE A 4 -0.54 31.22 -50.61
CA ILE A 4 -0.27 30.01 -49.90
C ILE A 4 -1.01 30.10 -48.55
N LEU A 5 -1.96 29.20 -48.33
CA LEU A 5 -2.67 29.05 -47.03
C LEU A 5 -1.82 28.13 -46.16
N VAL A 6 -1.21 28.69 -45.13
CA VAL A 6 -0.51 27.89 -44.11
C VAL A 6 -1.56 27.46 -43.09
N VAL A 7 -1.89 26.18 -43.08
CA VAL A 7 -2.71 25.55 -42.04
C VAL A 7 -1.79 25.17 -40.88
N LEU A 8 -1.83 25.96 -39.79
CA LEU A 8 -1.21 25.55 -38.51
C LEU A 8 -2.08 24.48 -37.86
N ALA A 9 -1.59 23.26 -37.91
CA ALA A 9 -2.14 22.17 -37.08
C ALA A 9 -1.70 22.38 -35.63
N PHE A 10 -2.63 22.80 -34.76
CA PHE A 10 -2.44 22.74 -33.31
C PHE A 10 -2.48 21.28 -32.89
N LEU A 11 -1.32 20.71 -32.62
CA LEU A 11 -1.20 19.46 -31.86
C LEU A 11 -1.59 19.79 -30.40
N SER A 12 -2.83 19.50 -30.05
CA SER A 12 -3.27 19.46 -28.66
C SER A 12 -2.56 18.28 -27.99
N PHE A 13 -1.50 18.56 -27.26
CA PHE A 13 -0.97 17.62 -26.26
C PHE A 13 -2.05 17.48 -25.17
N ALA A 14 -2.82 16.39 -25.22
CA ALA A 14 -3.57 15.98 -24.06
C ALA A 14 -2.54 15.71 -22.92
N PRO A 15 -2.73 16.26 -21.72
CA PRO A 15 -1.89 15.89 -20.62
C PRO A 15 -2.08 14.38 -20.42
N PHE A 16 -1.01 13.62 -20.57
CA PHE A 16 -0.98 12.24 -20.14
C PHE A 16 -1.26 12.27 -18.64
N ALA A 17 -2.44 11.78 -18.25
CA ALA A 17 -2.69 11.44 -16.85
C ALA A 17 -1.63 10.39 -16.52
N PHE A 18 -0.64 10.78 -15.72
CA PHE A 18 0.33 9.86 -15.19
C PHE A 18 -0.44 8.88 -14.29
N ALA A 19 -0.62 7.66 -14.79
CA ALA A 19 -0.81 6.50 -13.94
C ALA A 19 0.26 6.54 -12.84
N GLN A 20 -0.06 5.97 -11.69
CA GLN A 20 0.86 5.81 -10.56
C GLN A 20 2.31 5.69 -11.03
N ARG A 21 3.16 6.52 -10.45
CA ARG A 21 4.55 6.59 -10.87
C ARG A 21 5.25 5.32 -10.41
N ILE A 22 5.43 4.40 -11.32
CA ILE A 22 6.34 3.27 -11.14
C ILE A 22 7.74 3.87 -11.13
N ASP A 23 8.40 3.83 -9.99
CA ASP A 23 9.81 4.22 -9.91
C ASP A 23 10.66 2.96 -10.12
N GLU A 24 11.18 2.78 -11.34
CA GLU A 24 12.08 1.68 -11.69
C GLU A 24 13.51 1.89 -11.15
N THR A 25 13.67 2.58 -10.03
CA THR A 25 14.97 2.75 -9.39
C THR A 25 15.48 1.38 -8.96
N ASN A 26 16.48 0.86 -9.63
CA ASN A 26 17.09 -0.46 -9.44
C ASN A 26 16.26 -1.68 -9.88
N GLY A 27 15.36 -1.55 -10.84
CA GLY A 27 14.57 -2.67 -11.37
C GLY A 27 13.47 -3.16 -10.42
N LYS A 28 13.04 -2.33 -9.46
CA LYS A 28 11.94 -2.60 -8.55
C LYS A 28 10.68 -1.86 -8.98
N HIS A 29 9.59 -2.59 -9.03
CA HIS A 29 8.25 -2.03 -9.15
C HIS A 29 7.77 -1.63 -7.75
N THR A 30 7.62 -0.33 -7.49
CA THR A 30 6.98 0.17 -6.28
C THR A 30 5.80 1.03 -6.69
N GLN A 31 4.61 0.64 -6.26
CA GLN A 31 3.42 1.43 -6.46
C GLN A 31 3.18 2.32 -5.25
N LEU A 32 2.71 3.55 -5.53
CA LEU A 32 2.43 4.53 -4.49
C LEU A 32 0.92 4.71 -4.40
N TYR A 33 0.33 4.42 -3.25
CA TYR A 33 -1.07 4.72 -2.99
C TYR A 33 -1.30 6.25 -3.01
N PRO A 34 -1.96 6.81 -4.04
CA PRO A 34 -2.01 8.25 -4.24
C PRO A 34 -2.91 8.94 -3.22
N THR A 35 -2.69 10.24 -3.01
CA THR A 35 -3.67 11.09 -2.31
C THR A 35 -4.99 11.17 -3.11
N LYS A 36 -6.12 11.44 -2.43
CA LYS A 36 -7.45 11.49 -3.06
C LYS A 36 -7.54 12.42 -4.27
N ASP A 37 -6.86 13.55 -4.22
CA ASP A 37 -6.83 14.54 -5.29
C ASP A 37 -5.97 14.13 -6.49
N LYS A 38 -5.08 13.17 -6.29
CA LYS A 38 -4.19 12.63 -7.33
C LYS A 38 -4.59 11.24 -7.79
N ALA A 39 -5.51 10.59 -7.06
CA ALA A 39 -6.02 9.31 -7.48
C ALA A 39 -6.73 9.45 -8.82
N PRO A 40 -6.36 8.65 -9.83
CA PRO A 40 -7.10 8.65 -11.08
C PRO A 40 -8.51 8.15 -10.78
N GLY A 41 -9.51 8.85 -11.29
CA GLY A 41 -10.92 8.46 -11.13
C GLY A 41 -11.27 7.20 -11.94
N TRP A 42 -10.58 6.10 -11.72
CA TRP A 42 -10.61 4.91 -12.57
C TRP A 42 -11.74 3.95 -12.23
N ALA A 43 -12.16 3.95 -11.00
CA ALA A 43 -13.16 3.00 -10.53
C ALA A 43 -14.57 3.51 -10.81
N LYS A 44 -14.99 3.52 -12.07
CA LYS A 44 -16.41 3.39 -12.37
C LYS A 44 -16.71 1.90 -12.48
N PRO A 45 -17.48 1.30 -11.57
CA PRO A 45 -17.92 -0.08 -11.72
C PRO A 45 -18.60 -0.24 -13.09
N GLY A 46 -18.13 -1.19 -13.91
CA GLY A 46 -18.71 -1.45 -15.22
C GLY A 46 -18.45 -0.42 -16.31
N GLY A 47 -17.52 0.52 -16.13
CA GLY A 47 -17.10 1.45 -17.19
C GLY A 47 -16.49 0.69 -18.39
N ALA A 48 -16.94 0.98 -19.61
CA ALA A 48 -16.36 0.45 -20.84
C ALA A 48 -14.85 0.77 -20.85
N GLY A 49 -13.98 -0.25 -20.63
CA GLY A 49 -12.52 -0.11 -20.54
C GLY A 49 -11.91 -0.60 -19.23
N ALA A 50 -12.71 -0.96 -18.20
CA ALA A 50 -12.21 -1.65 -17.02
C ALA A 50 -11.70 -3.04 -17.43
N GLN A 51 -10.37 -3.20 -17.47
CA GLN A 51 -9.75 -4.48 -17.80
C GLN A 51 -9.46 -5.25 -16.54
N ASN A 52 -9.68 -6.55 -16.57
CA ASN A 52 -9.24 -7.45 -15.52
C ASN A 52 -7.72 -7.44 -15.36
N LEU A 53 -7.26 -7.78 -14.18
CA LEU A 53 -5.85 -8.05 -13.94
C LEU A 53 -5.43 -9.27 -14.75
N SER A 54 -4.19 -9.26 -15.21
CA SER A 54 -3.54 -10.38 -15.87
C SER A 54 -2.40 -10.89 -15.02
N TYR A 55 -2.18 -12.20 -15.07
CA TYR A 55 -1.01 -12.79 -14.40
C TYR A 55 0.21 -12.69 -15.32
N HIS A 56 1.30 -12.12 -14.82
CA HIS A 56 2.53 -11.86 -15.57
C HIS A 56 3.67 -12.84 -15.23
N GLY A 57 3.40 -13.84 -14.38
CA GLY A 57 4.33 -14.95 -14.10
C GLY A 57 5.17 -14.78 -12.84
N GLY A 58 5.06 -13.66 -12.15
CA GLY A 58 5.75 -13.41 -10.87
C GLY A 58 5.19 -14.22 -9.72
N PRO A 59 5.85 -14.21 -8.55
CA PRO A 59 5.36 -14.88 -7.36
C PRO A 59 4.13 -14.20 -6.78
N VAL A 60 3.38 -14.95 -5.97
CA VAL A 60 2.37 -14.45 -5.04
C VAL A 60 2.63 -15.04 -3.66
N ILE A 61 2.19 -14.39 -2.60
CA ILE A 61 2.28 -14.96 -1.25
C ILE A 61 1.03 -15.78 -0.96
N THR A 62 1.11 -17.09 -1.09
CA THR A 62 -0.06 -17.97 -0.94
C THR A 62 -0.57 -18.08 0.50
N GLN A 63 0.29 -17.89 1.50
CA GLN A 63 -0.04 -17.88 2.92
C GLN A 63 0.66 -16.71 3.61
N ALA A 64 0.05 -15.54 3.50
CA ALA A 64 0.64 -14.31 4.00
C ALA A 64 0.58 -14.20 5.52
N LYS A 65 1.54 -13.47 6.07
CA LYS A 65 1.58 -12.97 7.44
C LYS A 65 1.74 -11.46 7.39
N ALA A 66 1.29 -10.76 8.42
CA ALA A 66 1.58 -9.35 8.64
C ALA A 66 2.36 -9.18 9.95
N PHE A 67 3.25 -8.22 9.97
CA PHE A 67 4.04 -7.86 11.13
C PHE A 67 4.11 -6.33 11.24
N ALA A 68 3.67 -5.77 12.37
CA ALA A 68 3.68 -4.34 12.57
C ALA A 68 5.01 -3.86 13.18
N ILE A 69 5.62 -2.86 12.59
CA ILE A 69 6.76 -2.12 13.16
C ILE A 69 6.27 -0.71 13.50
N PHE A 70 6.16 -0.40 14.78
CA PHE A 70 5.83 0.92 15.26
C PHE A 70 7.13 1.68 15.54
N TRP A 71 7.47 2.64 14.70
CA TRP A 71 8.71 3.40 14.82
C TRP A 71 8.44 4.77 15.44
N GLY A 72 8.97 4.99 16.64
CA GLY A 72 8.91 6.25 17.37
C GLY A 72 8.22 6.19 18.75
N SER A 73 8.55 7.15 19.58
CA SER A 73 8.02 7.30 20.93
C SER A 73 6.53 7.64 20.97
N GLN A 74 5.98 8.21 19.89
CA GLN A 74 4.54 8.57 19.79
C GLN A 74 3.61 7.37 19.99
N TRP A 75 4.06 6.15 19.73
CA TRP A 75 3.24 4.95 19.89
C TRP A 75 3.05 4.51 21.33
N ASN A 76 3.68 5.22 22.29
CA ASN A 76 3.51 5.01 23.73
C ASN A 76 2.22 5.67 24.26
N ASP A 77 1.49 4.97 25.12
CA ASP A 77 0.33 5.49 25.85
C ASP A 77 0.70 6.34 27.09
N GLY A 78 2.01 6.50 27.35
CA GLY A 78 2.54 7.17 28.55
C GLY A 78 2.78 6.24 29.74
N THR A 79 2.43 4.95 29.64
CA THR A 79 2.62 3.94 30.69
C THR A 79 3.59 2.83 30.28
N GLY A 80 4.16 2.92 29.09
CA GLY A 80 5.08 1.92 28.54
C GLY A 80 4.40 0.87 27.66
N HIS A 81 3.13 1.08 27.30
CA HIS A 81 2.39 0.24 26.37
C HIS A 81 2.10 0.98 25.07
N LEU A 82 1.68 0.23 24.06
CA LEU A 82 1.21 0.82 22.80
C LEU A 82 -0.05 1.67 23.04
N ASN A 83 -0.12 2.81 22.35
CA ASN A 83 -1.29 3.68 22.40
C ASN A 83 -2.51 3.04 21.70
N ALA A 84 -3.68 3.70 21.81
CA ALA A 84 -4.94 3.18 21.28
C ALA A 84 -4.89 2.91 19.76
N ILE A 85 -4.24 3.79 18.97
CA ILE A 85 -4.13 3.63 17.52
C ILE A 85 -3.31 2.37 17.18
N ALA A 86 -2.13 2.21 17.79
CA ALA A 86 -1.28 1.06 17.55
C ALA A 86 -1.96 -0.25 17.99
N SER A 87 -2.67 -0.23 19.13
CA SER A 87 -3.43 -1.37 19.63
C SER A 87 -4.59 -1.74 18.69
N GLU A 88 -5.28 -0.75 18.11
CA GLU A 88 -6.35 -0.97 17.12
C GLU A 88 -5.81 -1.59 15.83
N MET A 89 -4.62 -1.15 15.35
CA MET A 89 -3.95 -1.76 14.20
C MET A 89 -3.61 -3.24 14.43
N LEU A 90 -3.17 -3.62 15.63
CA LEU A 90 -2.94 -5.03 15.97
C LEU A 90 -4.25 -5.83 15.97
N GLY A 91 -5.34 -5.24 16.47
CA GLY A 91 -6.68 -5.82 16.39
C GLY A 91 -7.13 -6.04 14.94
N PHE A 92 -6.91 -5.05 14.08
CA PHE A 92 -7.18 -5.15 12.63
C PHE A 92 -6.41 -6.32 12.00
N PHE A 93 -5.10 -6.37 12.12
CA PHE A 93 -4.29 -7.45 11.53
C PHE A 93 -4.69 -8.83 12.05
N SER A 94 -5.05 -8.96 13.32
CA SER A 94 -5.42 -10.25 13.93
C SER A 94 -6.61 -10.93 13.25
N GLN A 95 -7.49 -10.17 12.62
CA GLN A 95 -8.69 -10.70 11.96
C GLN A 95 -8.68 -10.56 10.43
N PHE A 96 -7.97 -9.54 9.88
CA PHE A 96 -8.08 -9.12 8.49
C PHE A 96 -7.98 -10.28 7.49
N GLY A 97 -6.98 -11.14 7.62
CA GLY A 97 -6.76 -12.27 6.71
C GLY A 97 -7.89 -13.30 6.65
N GLY A 98 -8.77 -13.33 7.66
CA GLY A 98 -9.95 -14.20 7.70
C GLY A 98 -11.23 -13.57 7.17
N THR A 99 -11.22 -12.25 6.91
CA THR A 99 -12.42 -11.48 6.53
C THR A 99 -12.85 -11.71 5.09
N GLY A 100 -14.08 -11.32 4.77
CA GLY A 100 -14.59 -11.28 3.40
C GLY A 100 -13.83 -10.30 2.53
N GLU A 101 -13.35 -9.20 3.12
CA GLU A 101 -12.58 -8.14 2.48
C GLU A 101 -11.22 -8.63 2.01
N TYR A 102 -10.52 -9.43 2.82
CA TYR A 102 -9.26 -10.07 2.39
C TYR A 102 -9.49 -11.15 1.35
N LYS A 103 -10.55 -11.95 1.52
CA LYS A 103 -10.83 -13.09 0.63
C LYS A 103 -11.07 -12.71 -0.82
N VAL A 104 -11.29 -11.45 -1.16
CA VAL A 104 -11.38 -11.01 -2.56
C VAL A 104 -10.14 -11.41 -3.34
N ILE A 105 -8.94 -11.34 -2.73
CA ILE A 105 -7.69 -11.68 -3.40
C ILE A 105 -7.45 -13.19 -3.56
N THR A 106 -8.22 -14.05 -2.90
CA THR A 106 -8.06 -15.52 -3.02
C THR A 106 -8.41 -16.06 -4.41
N GLN A 107 -8.99 -15.24 -5.27
CA GLN A 107 -9.20 -15.58 -6.69
C GLN A 107 -7.89 -15.56 -7.50
N TYR A 108 -6.80 -14.99 -6.97
CA TYR A 108 -5.53 -14.83 -7.68
C TYR A 108 -4.51 -15.90 -7.27
N SER A 109 -4.07 -16.74 -8.24
CA SER A 109 -2.94 -17.68 -8.15
C SER A 109 -2.83 -18.53 -6.86
N GLY A 110 -3.95 -18.99 -6.32
CA GLY A 110 -3.96 -19.92 -5.18
C GLY A 110 -3.68 -19.27 -3.82
N ILE A 111 -3.81 -17.95 -3.72
CA ILE A 111 -3.78 -17.23 -2.44
C ILE A 111 -4.87 -17.79 -1.52
N GLN A 112 -4.52 -18.05 -0.27
CA GLN A 112 -5.42 -18.59 0.75
C GLN A 112 -5.82 -17.51 1.75
N PRO A 113 -6.97 -17.67 2.45
CA PRO A 113 -7.23 -16.88 3.64
C PRO A 113 -6.04 -16.98 4.59
N ALA A 114 -5.60 -15.86 5.12
CA ALA A 114 -4.36 -15.77 5.89
C ALA A 114 -4.64 -15.66 7.39
N SER A 115 -3.74 -16.23 8.19
CA SER A 115 -3.65 -15.92 9.62
C SER A 115 -2.63 -14.78 9.76
N LEU A 116 -3.07 -13.55 9.48
CA LEU A 116 -2.26 -12.39 9.77
C LEU A 116 -2.10 -12.31 11.29
N THR A 117 -0.85 -12.21 11.75
CA THR A 117 -0.58 -12.21 13.20
C THR A 117 -0.73 -10.82 13.78
N ASN A 118 -0.98 -10.72 15.08
CA ASN A 118 -0.86 -9.47 15.83
C ASN A 118 0.55 -9.28 16.40
N ALA A 119 1.56 -9.90 15.79
CA ALA A 119 2.94 -9.74 16.18
C ALA A 119 3.45 -8.35 15.79
N PHE A 120 4.23 -7.76 16.65
CA PHE A 120 4.78 -6.43 16.45
C PHE A 120 6.16 -6.26 17.06
N TRP A 121 6.86 -5.26 16.60
CA TRP A 121 8.02 -4.67 17.23
C TRP A 121 7.83 -3.16 17.37
N TRP A 122 8.18 -2.63 18.52
CA TRP A 122 8.11 -1.20 18.78
C TRP A 122 9.52 -0.65 19.00
N ASP A 123 10.01 0.12 18.02
CA ASP A 123 11.21 0.91 18.21
C ASP A 123 10.84 2.25 18.85
N GLN A 124 11.30 2.47 20.09
CA GLN A 124 11.02 3.69 20.83
C GLN A 124 11.91 4.87 20.41
N SER A 125 12.92 4.65 19.55
CA SER A 125 13.71 5.74 18.99
C SER A 125 12.89 6.48 17.92
N ASP A 126 12.89 7.81 17.96
CA ASP A 126 12.15 8.58 16.96
C ASP A 126 12.85 8.54 15.61
N PRO A 127 12.09 8.33 14.52
CA PRO A 127 12.61 8.42 13.16
C PRO A 127 12.96 9.88 12.80
N PRO A 128 13.79 10.10 11.76
CA PRO A 128 14.02 11.44 11.24
C PRO A 128 12.70 12.05 10.69
N ALA A 129 12.65 13.38 10.57
CA ALA A 129 11.47 14.06 10.01
C ALA A 129 11.17 13.59 8.57
N ASN A 130 12.19 13.38 7.76
CA ASN A 130 12.09 12.74 6.44
C ASN A 130 12.64 11.31 6.53
N VAL A 131 11.76 10.33 6.40
CA VAL A 131 12.08 8.91 6.35
C VAL A 131 12.16 8.47 4.89
N THR A 132 13.37 8.32 4.37
CA THR A 132 13.56 7.82 3.00
C THR A 132 13.23 6.33 2.90
N ASP A 133 13.00 5.83 1.70
CA ASP A 133 12.80 4.39 1.47
C ASP A 133 13.95 3.54 2.03
N SER A 134 15.18 3.97 1.83
CA SER A 134 16.35 3.29 2.42
C SER A 134 16.36 3.30 3.95
N ALA A 135 15.79 4.33 4.58
CA ALA A 135 15.67 4.37 6.04
C ALA A 135 14.58 3.40 6.53
N LEU A 136 13.47 3.23 5.78
CA LEU A 136 12.47 2.20 6.08
C LEU A 136 13.04 0.79 5.98
N VAL A 137 13.79 0.50 4.91
CA VAL A 137 14.50 -0.77 4.75
C VAL A 137 15.48 -0.98 5.92
N ALA A 138 16.23 0.04 6.30
CA ALA A 138 17.16 -0.04 7.43
C ALA A 138 16.44 -0.32 8.77
N GLU A 139 15.25 0.19 8.96
CA GLU A 139 14.43 -0.08 10.16
C GLU A 139 13.97 -1.54 10.22
N VAL A 140 13.50 -2.09 9.10
CA VAL A 140 13.16 -3.53 9.01
C VAL A 140 14.40 -4.39 9.28
N VAL A 141 15.56 -4.03 8.70
CA VAL A 141 16.83 -4.74 8.93
C VAL A 141 17.28 -4.62 10.39
N LYS A 142 17.05 -3.48 11.04
CA LYS A 142 17.33 -3.28 12.47
C LYS A 142 16.55 -4.27 13.33
N TYR A 143 15.27 -4.48 13.05
CA TYR A 143 14.45 -5.52 13.69
C TYR A 143 15.10 -6.92 13.52
N PHE A 144 15.52 -7.29 12.31
CA PHE A 144 16.17 -8.58 12.07
C PHE A 144 17.48 -8.73 12.87
N ASN A 145 18.30 -7.67 12.92
CA ASN A 145 19.57 -7.67 13.65
C ASN A 145 19.39 -7.75 15.17
N GLN A 146 18.19 -7.44 15.68
CA GLN A 146 17.84 -7.62 17.10
C GLN A 146 17.22 -9.01 17.39
N GLY A 147 17.33 -9.95 16.45
CA GLY A 147 16.82 -11.32 16.60
C GLY A 147 15.39 -11.51 16.11
N GLY A 148 14.88 -10.52 15.37
CA GLY A 148 13.57 -10.62 14.72
C GLY A 148 13.50 -11.72 13.68
N VAL A 149 12.30 -12.19 13.39
CA VAL A 149 12.05 -13.26 12.41
C VAL A 149 12.24 -12.71 10.99
N VAL A 150 13.03 -13.40 10.18
CA VAL A 150 13.23 -13.11 8.75
C VAL A 150 12.37 -14.09 7.95
N ASP A 151 11.29 -13.60 7.36
CA ASP A 151 10.30 -14.43 6.66
C ASP A 151 9.83 -13.75 5.38
N ASP A 152 10.02 -14.39 4.24
CA ASP A 152 9.64 -13.91 2.91
C ASP A 152 8.14 -14.04 2.59
N THR A 153 7.37 -14.60 3.51
CA THR A 153 5.90 -14.64 3.45
C THR A 153 5.22 -13.60 4.35
N THR A 154 6.02 -12.79 5.03
CA THR A 154 5.56 -11.73 5.94
C THR A 154 5.66 -10.35 5.27
N VAL A 155 4.59 -9.57 5.34
CA VAL A 155 4.60 -8.14 5.01
C VAL A 155 4.91 -7.35 6.29
N TYR A 156 6.07 -6.69 6.32
CA TYR A 156 6.54 -5.87 7.44
C TYR A 156 6.02 -4.44 7.28
N SER A 157 4.96 -4.10 7.99
CA SER A 157 4.29 -2.80 7.89
C SER A 157 4.92 -1.79 8.87
N VAL A 158 5.58 -0.76 8.36
CA VAL A 158 6.27 0.27 9.17
C VAL A 158 5.37 1.48 9.35
N PHE A 159 4.91 1.70 10.58
CA PHE A 159 4.07 2.82 10.99
C PHE A 159 4.93 3.99 11.45
N LEU A 160 4.79 5.14 10.80
CA LEU A 160 5.52 6.36 11.13
C LEU A 160 4.68 7.27 12.04
N PRO A 161 5.31 8.00 12.98
CA PRO A 161 4.64 8.96 13.83
C PRO A 161 4.24 10.24 13.06
N SER A 162 3.37 11.05 13.63
CA SER A 162 2.89 12.31 13.02
C SER A 162 3.98 13.39 12.84
N THR A 163 5.13 13.19 13.46
CA THR A 163 6.30 14.07 13.36
C THR A 163 7.18 13.78 12.16
N SER A 164 6.87 12.70 11.42
CA SER A 164 7.68 12.24 10.28
C SER A 164 6.79 12.03 9.06
N TYR A 165 7.39 12.16 7.89
CA TYR A 165 6.83 11.74 6.61
C TYR A 165 7.79 10.79 5.89
N SER A 166 7.28 9.94 5.02
CA SER A 166 8.13 9.13 4.16
C SER A 166 8.34 9.80 2.81
N SER A 167 9.50 9.55 2.19
CA SER A 167 9.81 9.97 0.83
C SER A 167 10.27 8.79 -0.03
N PHE A 168 9.74 8.75 -1.28
CA PHE A 168 10.12 7.79 -2.31
C PHE A 168 10.47 8.55 -3.59
N GLY A 169 11.74 8.50 -3.98
CA GLY A 169 12.25 9.32 -5.09
C GLY A 169 12.02 10.82 -4.82
N THR A 170 11.24 11.48 -5.67
CA THR A 170 10.88 12.89 -5.54
C THR A 170 9.48 13.12 -4.97
N SER A 171 8.83 12.07 -4.46
CA SER A 171 7.46 12.09 -3.93
C SER A 171 7.46 11.90 -2.42
N ASP A 172 6.59 12.62 -1.74
CA ASP A 172 6.46 12.58 -0.29
C ASP A 172 5.03 12.16 0.13
N SER A 173 4.94 11.61 1.33
CA SER A 173 3.68 11.39 2.04
C SER A 173 3.21 12.63 2.81
N CYS A 174 2.11 12.51 3.57
CA CYS A 174 1.60 13.58 4.43
C CYS A 174 2.70 14.18 5.31
N GLY A 175 2.79 15.51 5.33
CA GLY A 175 3.82 16.26 6.06
C GLY A 175 5.04 16.63 5.22
N GLY A 176 5.26 15.99 4.10
CA GLY A 176 6.35 16.30 3.18
C GLY A 176 6.03 17.42 2.19
N PRO A 177 7.05 18.12 1.66
CA PRO A 177 6.87 19.26 0.74
C PRO A 177 6.34 18.87 -0.64
N HIS A 178 6.52 17.61 -1.06
CA HIS A 178 6.10 17.11 -2.36
C HIS A 178 5.04 16.02 -2.20
N LEU A 179 3.94 16.34 -1.54
CA LEU A 179 2.84 15.42 -1.23
C LEU A 179 2.24 14.81 -2.49
N VAL A 180 2.35 13.49 -2.62
CA VAL A 180 1.84 12.69 -3.75
C VAL A 180 1.05 11.48 -3.29
N TYR A 181 1.47 10.81 -2.20
CA TYR A 181 0.96 9.51 -1.79
C TYR A 181 0.62 9.44 -0.29
N CYS A 182 -0.09 8.40 0.08
CA CYS A 182 -0.50 8.12 1.46
C CYS A 182 0.22 6.91 2.05
N ALA A 183 0.54 5.92 1.23
CA ALA A 183 1.24 4.70 1.61
C ALA A 183 1.94 4.10 0.38
N TYR A 184 2.75 3.08 0.58
CA TYR A 184 3.26 2.21 -0.48
C TYR A 184 3.78 0.90 0.10
N HIS A 185 3.85 -0.14 -0.74
CA HIS A 185 4.60 -1.36 -0.45
C HIS A 185 5.77 -1.52 -1.42
N SER A 186 6.76 -2.32 -1.01
CA SER A 186 7.91 -2.68 -1.85
C SER A 186 8.59 -3.92 -1.28
N ASN A 187 9.71 -4.31 -1.88
CA ASN A 187 10.52 -5.44 -1.45
C ASN A 187 12.01 -5.10 -1.43
N PHE A 188 12.80 -5.91 -0.73
CA PHE A 188 14.26 -5.85 -0.80
C PHE A 188 14.87 -7.22 -0.52
N SER A 189 16.06 -7.46 -1.08
CA SER A 189 16.81 -8.69 -0.79
C SER A 189 17.58 -8.56 0.52
N PHE A 190 17.45 -9.56 1.40
CA PHE A 190 18.18 -9.65 2.66
C PHE A 190 18.95 -10.96 2.76
N ASN A 191 20.22 -10.89 3.07
CA ASN A 191 21.08 -12.06 3.28
C ASN A 191 20.95 -12.54 4.74
N SER A 192 20.18 -13.60 4.95
CA SER A 192 20.03 -14.24 6.25
C SER A 192 20.97 -15.45 6.39
N SER A 193 21.05 -16.03 7.59
CA SER A 193 21.80 -17.27 7.84
C SER A 193 21.25 -18.48 7.07
N SER A 194 19.99 -18.43 6.62
CA SER A 194 19.33 -19.45 5.81
C SER A 194 19.33 -19.18 4.31
N GLY A 195 20.07 -18.17 3.86
CA GLY A 195 20.17 -17.73 2.47
C GLY A 195 19.54 -16.36 2.22
N THR A 196 19.58 -15.93 0.96
CA THR A 196 18.95 -14.68 0.54
C THR A 196 17.43 -14.82 0.56
N LYS A 197 16.77 -13.88 1.24
CA LYS A 197 15.32 -13.74 1.33
C LYS A 197 14.88 -12.47 0.62
N ASP A 198 13.75 -12.52 -0.04
CA ASP A 198 13.10 -11.35 -0.61
C ASP A 198 12.01 -10.85 0.34
N ILE A 199 12.30 -9.77 1.04
CA ILE A 199 11.49 -9.25 2.14
C ILE A 199 10.48 -8.23 1.62
N LYS A 200 9.22 -8.40 1.99
CA LYS A 200 8.13 -7.48 1.64
C LYS A 200 7.88 -6.52 2.79
N TYR A 201 7.73 -5.24 2.49
CA TYR A 201 7.42 -4.22 3.49
C TYR A 201 6.45 -3.19 2.95
N SER A 202 5.79 -2.48 3.86
CA SER A 202 5.00 -1.31 3.52
C SER A 202 5.36 -0.11 4.39
N SER A 203 5.27 1.06 3.79
CA SER A 203 5.37 2.36 4.46
C SER A 203 3.99 2.86 4.77
N LEU A 204 3.70 3.08 6.05
CA LEU A 204 2.43 3.59 6.55
C LEU A 204 2.66 4.91 7.30
N PRO A 205 2.83 6.03 6.59
CA PRO A 205 2.98 7.35 7.18
C PRO A 205 1.71 7.78 7.90
N TYR A 206 1.86 8.62 8.93
CA TYR A 206 0.72 9.14 9.68
C TYR A 206 -0.22 9.95 8.76
N PRO A 207 -1.53 9.64 8.71
CA PRO A 207 -2.48 10.29 7.80
C PRO A 207 -2.88 11.67 8.32
N SER A 208 -1.93 12.62 8.40
CA SER A 208 -2.13 13.95 8.98
C SER A 208 -2.73 14.97 8.00
N CYS A 209 -2.80 14.67 6.71
CA CYS A 209 -3.25 15.60 5.68
C CYS A 209 -4.58 15.19 5.05
N GLY A 210 -5.38 16.18 4.63
CA GLY A 210 -6.71 15.94 4.05
C GLY A 210 -6.71 15.06 2.79
N GLY A 211 -5.58 15.00 2.05
CA GLY A 211 -5.42 14.10 0.89
C GLY A 211 -5.40 12.62 1.26
N CYS A 212 -5.01 12.29 2.50
CA CYS A 212 -4.90 10.92 3.02
C CYS A 212 -5.92 10.62 4.14
N GLN A 213 -6.96 11.42 4.27
CA GLN A 213 -8.03 11.20 5.25
C GLN A 213 -9.37 11.02 4.54
N TRP A 214 -10.16 10.05 4.99
CA TRP A 214 -11.55 9.94 4.56
C TRP A 214 -12.46 10.60 5.60
N PRO A 215 -13.44 11.45 5.17
CA PRO A 215 -14.39 12.07 6.10
C PRO A 215 -15.16 11.01 6.91
N GLY A 216 -15.14 11.15 8.23
CA GLY A 216 -15.80 10.22 9.15
C GLY A 216 -14.93 9.04 9.61
N PHE A 217 -13.74 8.83 9.04
CA PHE A 217 -12.78 7.88 9.56
C PHE A 217 -11.96 8.48 10.72
N SER A 218 -11.69 7.65 11.73
CA SER A 218 -10.67 7.95 12.73
C SER A 218 -9.26 7.90 12.10
N THR A 219 -8.25 8.30 12.85
CA THR A 219 -6.85 8.11 12.41
C THR A 219 -6.53 6.62 12.21
N ALA A 220 -6.99 5.76 13.12
CA ALA A 220 -6.81 4.31 12.99
C ALA A 220 -7.51 3.77 11.74
N ASN A 221 -8.77 4.16 11.48
CA ASN A 221 -9.47 3.71 10.27
C ASN A 221 -8.77 4.12 8.96
N ASN A 222 -8.11 5.29 8.94
CA ASN A 222 -7.30 5.67 7.78
C ASN A 222 -6.03 4.81 7.65
N PHE A 223 -5.37 4.47 8.76
CA PHE A 223 -4.26 3.51 8.73
C PHE A 223 -4.70 2.11 8.29
N GLU A 224 -5.83 1.62 8.80
CA GLU A 224 -6.40 0.31 8.44
C GLU A 224 -6.70 0.23 6.94
N HIS A 225 -7.29 1.28 6.41
CA HIS A 225 -7.55 1.41 4.99
C HIS A 225 -6.26 1.32 4.16
N PHE A 226 -5.17 1.97 4.56
CA PHE A 226 -3.89 1.86 3.87
C PHE A 226 -3.24 0.50 4.09
N ALA A 227 -3.24 -0.03 5.31
CA ALA A 227 -2.72 -1.35 5.60
C ALA A 227 -3.46 -2.46 4.86
N CYS A 228 -4.78 -2.29 4.66
CA CYS A 228 -5.61 -3.16 3.83
C CYS A 228 -5.09 -3.18 2.39
N HIS A 229 -4.92 -2.02 1.77
CA HIS A 229 -4.40 -1.83 0.42
C HIS A 229 -3.01 -2.46 0.27
N GLU A 230 -2.03 -1.96 1.01
CA GLU A 230 -0.64 -2.37 0.87
C GLU A 230 -0.41 -3.85 1.17
N THR A 231 -1.18 -4.42 2.11
CA THR A 231 -1.06 -5.85 2.42
C THR A 231 -1.59 -6.71 1.28
N ARG A 232 -2.75 -6.38 0.69
CA ARG A 232 -3.33 -7.18 -0.40
C ARG A 232 -2.47 -7.10 -1.65
N GLU A 233 -1.95 -5.93 -2.00
CA GLU A 233 -1.06 -5.78 -3.15
C GLU A 233 0.27 -6.49 -2.94
N ALA A 234 0.92 -6.32 -1.79
CA ALA A 234 2.12 -7.10 -1.46
C ALA A 234 1.89 -8.63 -1.47
N VAL A 235 0.65 -9.09 -1.34
CA VAL A 235 0.30 -10.52 -1.45
C VAL A 235 0.06 -10.95 -2.89
N THR A 236 -0.62 -10.13 -3.69
CA THR A 236 -0.98 -10.45 -5.08
C THR A 236 0.14 -10.17 -6.07
N ASP A 237 1.01 -9.20 -5.76
CA ASP A 237 2.12 -8.77 -6.61
C ASP A 237 3.37 -8.34 -5.81
N PRO A 238 3.93 -9.25 -4.99
CA PRO A 238 5.00 -8.92 -4.04
C PRO A 238 6.27 -8.35 -4.67
N ASP A 239 6.50 -8.61 -5.96
CA ASP A 239 7.71 -8.22 -6.68
C ASP A 239 7.43 -7.31 -7.89
N GLY A 240 6.18 -6.83 -8.03
CA GLY A 240 5.77 -5.96 -9.14
C GLY A 240 5.74 -6.67 -10.51
N ASN A 241 5.55 -7.99 -10.55
CA ASN A 241 5.57 -8.77 -11.79
C ASN A 241 4.56 -9.93 -11.82
N ALA A 242 3.53 -9.92 -10.94
CA ALA A 242 2.52 -10.98 -10.85
C ALA A 242 1.14 -10.53 -11.34
N TRP A 243 0.33 -9.83 -10.56
CA TRP A 243 -1.04 -9.50 -10.91
C TRP A 243 -1.30 -8.00 -11.04
N PHE A 244 -1.32 -7.51 -12.27
CA PHE A 244 -1.67 -6.13 -12.59
C PHE A 244 -2.39 -6.02 -13.94
N ASP A 245 -3.01 -4.89 -14.21
CA ASP A 245 -3.65 -4.62 -15.48
C ASP A 245 -2.65 -4.10 -16.53
N ARG A 246 -3.07 -3.95 -17.78
CA ARG A 246 -2.24 -3.48 -18.88
C ARG A 246 -1.61 -2.08 -18.65
N ARG A 247 -2.09 -1.32 -17.67
CA ARG A 247 -1.57 0.00 -17.33
C ARG A 247 -0.63 -0.06 -16.13
N GLY A 248 -0.43 -1.23 -15.55
CA GLY A 248 0.38 -1.46 -14.37
C GLY A 248 -0.36 -1.26 -13.06
N ASN A 249 -1.71 -1.19 -13.06
CA ASN A 249 -2.45 -1.05 -11.82
C ASN A 249 -2.71 -2.40 -11.18
N GLU A 250 -2.41 -2.49 -9.91
CA GLU A 250 -2.74 -3.64 -9.07
C GLU A 250 -4.22 -3.63 -8.65
N ALA A 251 -4.63 -4.59 -7.87
CA ALA A 251 -6.04 -4.80 -7.58
C ALA A 251 -6.65 -3.68 -6.73
N ASP A 252 -5.96 -3.25 -5.70
CA ASP A 252 -6.41 -2.19 -4.81
C ASP A 252 -6.38 -0.81 -5.47
N ASP A 253 -5.36 -0.57 -6.31
CA ASP A 253 -5.22 0.64 -7.10
C ASP A 253 -6.43 0.98 -7.93
N LYS A 254 -7.00 -0.04 -8.57
CA LYS A 254 -8.18 0.11 -9.44
C LYS A 254 -9.41 0.60 -8.68
N CYS A 255 -9.41 0.47 -7.35
CA CYS A 255 -10.48 0.85 -6.46
C CYS A 255 -10.07 1.96 -5.48
N ALA A 256 -8.88 2.55 -5.65
CA ALA A 256 -8.34 3.57 -4.79
C ALA A 256 -9.29 4.79 -4.70
N TRP A 257 -9.76 5.10 -3.48
CA TRP A 257 -10.67 6.21 -3.16
C TRP A 257 -12.05 6.20 -3.88
N SER A 258 -12.26 5.33 -4.85
CA SER A 258 -13.52 5.27 -5.61
C SER A 258 -13.82 3.82 -6.03
N PRO A 259 -14.85 3.20 -5.46
CA PRO A 259 -15.81 3.74 -4.48
C PRO A 259 -15.18 4.21 -3.17
N ALA A 260 -15.95 5.00 -2.40
CA ALA A 260 -15.53 5.50 -1.10
C ALA A 260 -15.10 4.38 -0.15
N PRO A 261 -13.98 4.52 0.61
CA PRO A 261 -13.63 3.59 1.67
C PRO A 261 -14.80 3.42 2.65
N PHE A 262 -14.84 2.30 3.36
CA PHE A 262 -15.97 1.94 4.22
C PHE A 262 -15.51 1.29 5.53
N LEU A 263 -16.38 1.31 6.54
CA LEU A 263 -16.19 0.50 7.74
C LEU A 263 -16.79 -0.88 7.48
N GLY A 264 -15.94 -1.91 7.55
CA GLY A 264 -16.31 -3.29 7.28
C GLY A 264 -16.26 -4.19 8.51
N THR A 265 -15.81 -5.41 8.34
CA THR A 265 -15.73 -6.43 9.39
C THR A 265 -14.99 -5.90 10.63
N GLY A 266 -15.59 -6.01 11.79
CA GLY A 266 -15.02 -5.56 13.05
C GLY A 266 -15.10 -4.04 13.28
N GLY A 267 -15.70 -3.27 12.38
CA GLY A 267 -15.77 -1.81 12.44
C GLY A 267 -14.51 -1.09 11.97
N TYR A 268 -13.58 -1.82 11.35
CA TYR A 268 -12.33 -1.30 10.82
C TYR A 268 -12.50 -0.64 9.45
N GLY A 269 -11.54 0.20 9.07
CA GLY A 269 -11.50 0.87 7.78
C GLY A 269 -10.97 -0.02 6.67
N TYR A 270 -11.73 -0.12 5.58
CA TYR A 270 -11.35 -0.91 4.40
C TYR A 270 -11.48 -0.11 3.12
N GLN A 271 -10.74 -0.57 2.11
CA GLN A 271 -10.91 -0.17 0.72
C GLN A 271 -11.67 -1.27 -0.04
N TRP A 272 -12.38 -0.87 -1.12
CA TRP A 272 -12.88 -1.80 -2.12
C TRP A 272 -11.70 -2.41 -2.87
N GLU A 273 -11.88 -3.65 -3.33
CA GLU A 273 -10.88 -4.43 -4.04
C GLU A 273 -11.39 -4.79 -5.42
N TRP A 274 -10.52 -4.79 -6.43
CA TRP A 274 -10.88 -5.26 -7.76
C TRP A 274 -11.06 -6.78 -7.77
N SER A 275 -12.19 -7.21 -8.29
CA SER A 275 -12.48 -8.62 -8.54
C SER A 275 -12.55 -8.91 -10.03
N ASN A 276 -11.67 -9.77 -10.51
CA ASN A 276 -11.74 -10.28 -11.87
C ASN A 276 -13.02 -11.09 -12.12
N ALA A 277 -13.56 -11.75 -11.11
CA ALA A 277 -14.77 -12.57 -11.21
C ALA A 277 -15.99 -11.75 -11.61
N VAL A 278 -16.07 -10.48 -11.19
CA VAL A 278 -17.18 -9.58 -11.52
C VAL A 278 -16.75 -8.39 -12.38
N SER A 279 -15.46 -8.29 -12.71
CA SER A 279 -14.87 -7.16 -13.46
C SER A 279 -15.23 -5.80 -12.84
N GLY A 280 -15.07 -5.68 -11.52
CA GLY A 280 -15.45 -4.49 -10.76
C GLY A 280 -14.94 -4.50 -9.33
N CYS A 281 -15.06 -3.34 -8.67
CA CYS A 281 -14.73 -3.20 -7.26
C CYS A 281 -15.82 -3.83 -6.38
N VAL A 282 -15.40 -4.63 -5.39
CA VAL A 282 -16.26 -5.29 -4.42
C VAL A 282 -15.77 -5.02 -3.00
N GLN A 283 -16.64 -5.09 -2.01
CA GLN A 283 -16.26 -4.97 -0.59
C GLN A 283 -15.73 -6.29 -0.05
N THR A 284 -16.37 -7.39 -0.44
CA THR A 284 -16.02 -8.73 0.03
C THR A 284 -16.03 -9.71 -1.14
N ALA A 285 -15.42 -10.86 -0.96
CA ALA A 285 -15.46 -11.93 -1.93
C ALA A 285 -16.91 -12.26 -2.32
N PRO A 286 -17.23 -12.40 -3.62
CA PRO A 286 -18.55 -12.72 -4.11
C PRO A 286 -18.99 -14.14 -3.77
#